data_3e81c02b0603c9da3d6a79bad3a0764b
#
_entry.id   3e81c02b0603c9da3d6a79bad3a0764b
#
_cell.length_a   1.000
_cell.length_b   1.000
_cell.length_c   1.000
_cell.angle_alpha   90.00
_cell.angle_beta   90.00
_cell.angle_gamma   90.00
#
_symmetry.space_group_name_H-M   'P 1'
#
loop_
_entity.id
_entity.type
_entity.pdbx_description
1 polymer ?
#
loop_
_entity_poly.entity_id
_entity_poly.type
_entity_poly.pdbx_seq_one_letter_code
_entity_poly.pdbx_strand_id
1 'polypeptide(L)'
;MADGNQVVVVASMKVAPERKDEVRAALIRQVERVHAEEPGALLFAAHESADHLTLIEKWDTAESLKAHAAGKAIAEYWVVAEPAFVEPPDIRILTPIPAGDPKKGTL
;
A
#
# COMPACT_ATOMS: atom_id res chain seq x y z
N MET A 1 5.02 -15.95 16.95
CA MET A 1 4.26 -15.96 16.76
C MET A 1 3.63 -14.92 16.67
N ALA A 2 3.37 -14.74 16.85
CA ALA A 2 2.83 -14.01 16.79
C ALA A 2 2.40 -13.09 16.31
N ASP A 3 2.19 -13.07 15.73
CA ASP A 3 1.90 -12.09 14.81
C ASP A 3 0.44 -11.82 14.65
N GLY A 4 -0.33 -12.04 15.72
CA GLY A 4 -1.72 -11.69 15.75
C GLY A 4 -1.99 -10.21 15.58
N ASN A 5 -0.94 -9.38 15.71
CA ASN A 5 -1.07 -7.92 15.59
C ASN A 5 -0.84 -7.39 14.18
N GLN A 6 -0.39 -8.24 13.27
CA GLN A 6 -0.08 -7.79 11.91
C GLN A 6 -1.36 -7.47 11.14
N VAL A 7 -1.28 -6.47 10.28
CA VAL A 7 -2.38 -6.12 9.37
C VAL A 7 -1.87 -6.09 7.94
N VAL A 8 -2.74 -6.48 7.02
CA VAL A 8 -2.46 -6.47 5.58
C VAL A 8 -3.41 -5.45 4.96
N VAL A 9 -2.90 -4.67 4.00
CA VAL A 9 -3.71 -3.70 3.27
C VAL A 9 -3.61 -3.99 1.79
N VAL A 10 -4.74 -3.96 1.11
CA VAL A 10 -4.79 -3.97 -0.35
C VAL A 10 -5.45 -2.66 -0.76
N ALA A 11 -4.68 -1.78 -1.38
CA ALA A 11 -5.13 -0.47 -1.83
C ALA A 11 -5.07 -0.43 -3.35
N SER A 12 -6.23 -0.29 -4.00
CA SER A 12 -6.32 -0.32 -5.44
C SER A 12 -6.91 0.99 -5.94
N MET A 13 -6.21 1.64 -6.89
CA MET A 13 -6.57 2.95 -7.41
C MET A 13 -6.75 2.85 -8.93
N LYS A 14 -7.94 3.24 -9.40
CA LYS A 14 -8.19 3.35 -10.84
C LYS A 14 -7.79 4.74 -11.29
N VAL A 15 -6.90 4.81 -12.26
CA VAL A 15 -6.24 6.05 -12.67
C VAL A 15 -6.58 6.39 -14.10
N ALA A 16 -6.77 7.68 -14.39
CA ALA A 16 -6.99 8.15 -15.75
C ALA A 16 -5.79 7.73 -16.62
N PRO A 17 -6.03 7.10 -17.78
CA PRO A 17 -4.94 6.53 -18.58
C PRO A 17 -3.86 7.55 -18.95
N GLU A 18 -4.25 8.79 -19.24
CA GLU A 18 -3.31 9.82 -19.66
C GLU A 18 -2.43 10.32 -18.51
N ARG A 19 -2.78 9.97 -17.24
CA ARG A 19 -2.02 10.38 -16.08
C ARG A 19 -1.34 9.21 -15.37
N LYS A 20 -1.44 8.02 -15.91
CA LYS A 20 -0.96 6.81 -15.24
C LYS A 20 0.54 6.86 -14.98
N ASP A 21 1.33 7.31 -15.97
CA ASP A 21 2.79 7.36 -15.80
C ASP A 21 3.19 8.30 -14.68
N GLU A 22 2.52 9.44 -14.57
CA GLU A 22 2.77 10.41 -13.50
C GLU A 22 2.46 9.82 -12.12
N VAL A 23 1.31 9.17 -11.99
CA VAL A 23 0.91 8.56 -10.73
C VAL A 23 1.81 7.38 -10.38
N ARG A 24 2.18 6.58 -11.39
CA ARG A 24 3.09 5.45 -11.20
C ARG A 24 4.44 5.92 -10.63
N ALA A 25 4.97 7.01 -11.16
CA ALA A 25 6.22 7.58 -10.66
C ALA A 25 6.08 8.05 -9.21
N ALA A 26 4.97 8.69 -8.87
CA ALA A 26 4.71 9.12 -7.51
C ALA A 26 4.56 7.93 -6.56
N LEU A 27 3.94 6.85 -7.03
CA LEU A 27 3.79 5.64 -6.25
C LEU A 27 5.15 4.99 -5.95
N ILE A 28 6.02 4.95 -6.95
CA ILE A 28 7.38 4.41 -6.76
C ILE A 28 8.14 5.23 -5.71
N ARG A 29 8.03 6.56 -5.75
CA ARG A 29 8.66 7.41 -4.73
C ARG A 29 8.10 7.12 -3.34
N GLN A 30 6.79 6.91 -3.22
CA GLN A 30 6.19 6.54 -1.94
C GLN A 30 6.75 5.22 -1.43
N VAL A 31 6.83 4.20 -2.31
CA VAL A 31 7.37 2.90 -1.94
C VAL A 31 8.79 3.04 -1.38
N GLU A 32 9.63 3.79 -2.10
CA GLU A 32 11.02 4.00 -1.67
C GLU A 32 11.11 4.70 -0.31
N ARG A 33 10.28 5.71 -0.09
CA ARG A 33 10.27 6.43 1.18
C ARG A 33 9.75 5.58 2.33
N VAL A 34 8.70 4.81 2.10
CA VAL A 34 8.16 3.92 3.12
C VAL A 34 9.24 2.91 3.53
N HIS A 35 9.94 2.32 2.56
CA HIS A 35 11.01 1.37 2.86
C HIS A 35 12.13 2.01 3.70
N ALA A 36 12.46 3.26 3.43
CA ALA A 36 13.56 3.94 4.11
C ALA A 36 13.18 4.53 5.47
N GLU A 37 11.92 4.95 5.64
CA GLU A 37 11.54 5.80 6.76
C GLU A 37 10.49 5.21 7.70
N GLU A 38 9.80 4.13 7.31
CA GLU A 38 8.69 3.59 8.08
C GLU A 38 8.97 2.13 8.48
N PRO A 39 9.68 1.94 9.59
CA PRO A 39 10.14 0.59 9.98
C PRO A 39 9.04 -0.40 10.30
N GLY A 40 7.81 0.06 10.58
CA GLY A 40 6.69 -0.83 10.80
C GLY A 40 6.17 -1.51 9.53
N ALA A 41 6.60 -1.07 8.35
CA ALA A 41 6.23 -1.70 7.10
C ALA A 41 7.05 -2.98 6.90
N LEU A 42 6.37 -4.12 6.95
CA LEU A 42 7.00 -5.42 6.70
C LEU A 42 6.95 -5.77 5.21
N LEU A 43 6.01 -5.21 4.48
CA LEU A 43 5.86 -5.34 3.04
C LEU A 43 5.16 -4.09 2.53
N PHE A 44 5.64 -3.51 1.45
CA PHE A 44 4.98 -2.40 0.80
C PHE A 44 5.36 -2.48 -0.67
N ALA A 45 4.49 -3.12 -1.47
CA ALA A 45 4.84 -3.54 -2.82
C ALA A 45 3.77 -3.07 -3.82
N ALA A 46 4.23 -2.45 -4.90
CA ALA A 46 3.35 -1.89 -5.91
C ALA A 46 3.17 -2.85 -7.08
N HIS A 47 1.97 -2.85 -7.62
CA HIS A 47 1.57 -3.70 -8.75
C HIS A 47 0.70 -2.87 -9.69
N GLU A 48 0.56 -3.31 -10.92
CA GLU A 48 -0.30 -2.60 -11.86
C GLU A 48 -1.06 -3.57 -12.76
N SER A 49 -2.23 -3.13 -13.18
CA SER A 49 -2.99 -3.74 -14.26
C SER A 49 -3.21 -2.67 -15.33
N ALA A 50 -4.06 -2.94 -16.33
CA ALA A 50 -4.25 -2.00 -17.42
C ALA A 50 -4.72 -0.62 -16.93
N ASP A 51 -5.60 -0.56 -15.93
CA ASP A 51 -6.21 0.69 -15.48
C ASP A 51 -6.09 0.93 -13.99
N HIS A 52 -5.38 0.06 -13.26
CA HIS A 52 -5.23 0.20 -11.80
C HIS A 52 -3.77 0.15 -11.39
N LEU A 53 -3.47 0.88 -10.31
CA LEU A 53 -2.26 0.71 -9.53
C LEU A 53 -2.69 0.15 -8.18
N THR A 54 -1.99 -0.89 -7.70
CA THR A 54 -2.39 -1.60 -6.51
C THR A 54 -1.20 -1.79 -5.58
N LEU A 55 -1.38 -1.40 -4.32
CA LEU A 55 -0.40 -1.67 -3.27
C LEU A 55 -0.86 -2.86 -2.44
N ILE A 56 0.08 -3.75 -2.15
CA ILE A 56 -0.11 -4.80 -1.15
C ILE A 56 0.86 -4.48 -0.02
N GLU A 57 0.32 -4.36 1.19
CA GLU A 57 1.07 -3.86 2.34
C GLU A 57 0.91 -4.82 3.51
N LYS A 58 1.95 -4.93 4.31
CA LYS A 58 1.89 -5.66 5.57
C LYS A 58 2.56 -4.81 6.63
N TRP A 59 1.86 -4.58 7.73
CA TRP A 59 2.33 -3.74 8.83
C TRP A 59 2.47 -4.58 10.09
N ASP A 60 3.46 -4.27 10.91
CA ASP A 60 3.69 -5.02 12.14
C ASP A 60 2.55 -4.82 13.15
N THR A 61 1.92 -3.64 13.16
CA THR A 61 0.81 -3.32 14.05
C THR A 61 -0.15 -2.36 13.37
N ALA A 62 -1.37 -2.28 13.90
CA ALA A 62 -2.35 -1.28 13.44
C ALA A 62 -1.85 0.14 13.69
N GLU A 63 -1.09 0.36 14.78
CA GLU A 63 -0.53 1.67 15.07
C GLU A 63 0.47 2.12 14.01
N SER A 64 1.29 1.20 13.51
CA SER A 64 2.22 1.51 12.43
C SER A 64 1.49 1.91 11.15
N LEU A 65 0.40 1.22 10.84
CA LEU A 65 -0.46 1.60 9.71
C LEU A 65 -1.06 2.98 9.91
N LYS A 66 -1.54 3.27 11.12
CA LYS A 66 -2.13 4.57 11.44
C LYS A 66 -1.08 5.68 11.28
N ALA A 67 0.14 5.45 11.73
CA ALA A 67 1.22 6.41 11.59
C ALA A 67 1.56 6.63 10.11
N HIS A 68 1.56 5.57 9.29
CA HIS A 68 1.74 5.67 7.85
C HIS A 68 0.67 6.57 7.22
N ALA A 69 -0.60 6.35 7.59
CA ALA A 69 -1.70 7.11 7.02
C ALA A 69 -1.63 8.61 7.34
N ALA A 70 -0.96 8.97 8.43
CA ALA A 70 -0.77 10.36 8.85
C ALA A 70 0.60 10.90 8.42
N GLY A 71 1.40 10.13 7.70
CA GLY A 71 2.79 10.47 7.40
C GLY A 71 2.98 11.26 6.12
N LYS A 72 4.23 11.67 5.91
CA LYS A 72 4.60 12.52 4.78
C LYS A 72 4.66 11.77 3.46
N ALA A 73 5.09 10.52 3.47
CA ALA A 73 5.25 9.75 2.24
C ALA A 73 3.92 9.61 1.52
N ILE A 74 2.86 9.20 2.24
CA ILE A 74 1.55 9.07 1.65
C ILE A 74 0.95 10.43 1.29
N ALA A 75 1.19 11.46 2.11
CA ALA A 75 0.66 12.80 1.84
C ALA A 75 1.18 13.35 0.52
N GLU A 76 2.47 13.19 0.24
CA GLU A 76 3.07 13.63 -1.02
C GLU A 76 2.53 12.84 -2.21
N TYR A 77 2.30 11.55 -2.01
CA TYR A 77 1.69 10.73 -3.05
C TYR A 77 0.28 11.23 -3.41
N TRP A 78 -0.54 11.52 -2.38
CA TRP A 78 -1.92 11.97 -2.61
C TRP A 78 -1.97 13.27 -3.41
N VAL A 79 -1.03 14.19 -3.19
CA VAL A 79 -1.00 15.46 -3.94
C VAL A 79 -0.95 15.22 -5.43
N VAL A 80 -0.17 14.23 -5.88
CA VAL A 80 -0.05 13.91 -7.30
C VAL A 80 -1.18 13.00 -7.76
N ALA A 81 -1.53 12.00 -6.96
CA ALA A 81 -2.37 10.90 -7.41
C ALA A 81 -3.87 11.20 -7.34
N GLU A 82 -4.31 11.87 -6.28
CA GLU A 82 -5.74 12.04 -6.06
C GLU A 82 -6.46 12.72 -7.23
N PRO A 83 -5.92 13.79 -7.83
CA PRO A 83 -6.59 14.41 -8.98
C PRO A 83 -6.72 13.50 -10.20
N ALA A 84 -5.94 12.43 -10.26
CA ALA A 84 -5.93 11.51 -11.40
C ALA A 84 -6.84 10.30 -11.20
N PHE A 85 -7.41 10.11 -10.01
CA PHE A 85 -8.29 8.98 -9.74
C PHE A 85 -9.64 9.21 -10.46
N VAL A 86 -10.13 8.16 -11.12
CA VAL A 86 -11.44 8.23 -11.80
C VAL A 86 -12.58 7.77 -10.91
N GLU A 87 -12.24 7.24 -9.75
CA GLU A 87 -13.20 6.83 -8.71
C GLU A 87 -12.47 6.80 -7.38
N PRO A 88 -13.18 6.77 -6.24
CA PRO A 88 -12.51 6.69 -4.94
C PRO A 88 -11.64 5.42 -4.84
N PRO A 89 -10.47 5.49 -4.18
CA PRO A 89 -9.64 4.30 -4.03
C PRO A 89 -10.34 3.22 -3.22
N ASP A 90 -10.09 1.96 -3.60
CA ASP A 90 -10.61 0.80 -2.86
C ASP A 90 -9.50 0.37 -1.91
N ILE A 91 -9.69 0.63 -0.61
CA ILE A 91 -8.69 0.30 0.41
C ILE A 91 -9.30 -0.70 1.36
N ARG A 92 -8.68 -1.88 1.45
CA ARG A 92 -9.13 -2.96 2.32
C ARG A 92 -8.07 -3.27 3.35
N ILE A 93 -8.47 -3.25 4.62
CA ILE A 93 -7.59 -3.58 5.74
C ILE A 93 -7.99 -4.96 6.21
N LEU A 94 -7.03 -5.89 6.20
CA LEU A 94 -7.29 -7.31 6.37
C LEU A 94 -6.46 -7.87 7.52
N THR A 95 -6.99 -8.89 8.16
CA THR A 95 -6.25 -9.65 9.19
C THR A 95 -5.76 -10.94 8.54
N PRO A 96 -4.46 -11.27 8.64
CA PRO A 96 -3.96 -12.51 8.08
C PRO A 96 -4.64 -13.73 8.68
N ILE A 97 -4.83 -14.77 7.86
CA ILE A 97 -5.26 -16.08 8.31
C ILE A 97 -4.18 -17.07 7.86
N PRO A 98 -3.10 -17.21 8.64
CA PRO A 98 -2.02 -18.12 8.25
C PRO A 98 -2.53 -19.56 8.22
N ALA A 99 -2.23 -20.28 7.15
CA ALA A 99 -2.67 -21.65 6.99
C ALA A 99 -1.75 -22.39 6.04
N GLY A 100 -1.65 -23.70 6.22
CA GLY A 100 -0.84 -24.54 5.36
C GLY A 100 0.65 -24.30 5.55
N ASP A 101 1.38 -24.36 4.45
CA ASP A 101 2.83 -24.15 4.45
C ASP A 101 3.16 -22.71 4.83
N PRO A 102 4.06 -22.48 5.80
CA PRO A 102 4.37 -21.11 6.25
C PRO A 102 4.91 -20.19 5.14
N LYS A 103 5.51 -20.76 4.11
CA LYS A 103 6.06 -19.96 3.00
C LYS A 103 5.02 -19.64 1.94
N LYS A 104 3.88 -20.35 1.95
CA LYS A 104 2.87 -20.19 0.91
C LYS A 104 1.55 -19.67 1.45
N GLY A 105 1.29 -19.84 2.74
CA GLY A 105 -0.01 -19.55 3.34
C GLY A 105 -0.12 -18.19 4.01
N THR A 106 0.91 -17.36 3.89
CA THR A 106 0.90 -16.00 4.45
C THR A 106 1.89 -15.15 3.69
N LEU A 107 1.69 -13.84 3.71
CA LEU A 107 2.64 -12.90 3.12
C LEU A 107 3.89 -12.79 3.98
#